data_406d916cc100e4a735bd34047abb082e
#
_entry.id   406d916cc100e4a735bd34047abb082e
#
_cell.length_a   1.000
_cell.length_b   1.000
_cell.length_c   1.000
_cell.angle_alpha   90.00
_cell.angle_beta   90.00
_cell.angle_gamma   90.00
#
_symmetry.space_group_name_H-M   'P 1'
#
loop_
_entity.id
_entity.type
_entity.pdbx_description
1 polymer ?
#
loop_
_entity_poly.entity_id
_entity_poly.type
_entity_poly.pdbx_seq_one_letter_code
_entity_poly.pdbx_strand_id
1 'polypeptide(L)'
;MMYDYLKDNSGMCMAGYRLGNTLSDNGEGTRGVCETENGYLTKVTECYNIAKDTDIPHDTIVSMNMWGLDTGIFDYLEKDFKKFLSENINEPKKEFCLPTIIDKRIREENKKVRVLETDEKWYGVTYLDDAPVVKQALKTLTDKGLYK
;
A
#
# COMPACT_ATOMS: atom_id res chain seq x y z
N MET A 1 -2.81 4.33 15.14
CA MET A 1 -1.56 4.50 14.39
C MET A 1 -1.63 5.67 13.39
N MET A 2 -2.23 5.54 12.18
CA MET A 2 -2.24 6.65 11.18
C MET A 2 -3.00 7.89 11.64
N TYR A 3 -4.18 7.72 12.24
CA TYR A 3 -4.94 8.82 12.81
C TYR A 3 -4.12 9.60 13.86
N ASP A 4 -3.46 8.90 14.77
CA ASP A 4 -2.67 9.54 15.83
C ASP A 4 -1.49 10.29 15.23
N TYR A 5 -0.81 9.69 14.24
CA TYR A 5 0.26 10.37 13.53
C TYR A 5 -0.22 11.66 12.84
N LEU A 6 -1.30 11.57 12.07
CA LEU A 6 -1.84 12.71 11.29
C LEU A 6 -2.45 13.80 12.17
N LYS A 7 -2.95 13.46 13.35
CA LYS A 7 -3.47 14.43 14.30
C LYS A 7 -2.38 15.38 14.83
N ASP A 8 -1.19 14.83 15.05
CA ASP A 8 -0.09 15.54 15.69
C ASP A 8 1.00 15.99 14.70
N ASN A 9 0.90 15.60 13.42
CA ASN A 9 1.88 15.89 12.39
C ASN A 9 1.22 16.35 11.09
N SER A 10 1.83 17.35 10.45
CA SER A 10 1.39 17.87 9.14
C SER A 10 1.97 17.10 7.94
N GLY A 11 2.72 16.03 8.17
CA GLY A 11 3.40 15.25 7.13
C GLY A 11 2.56 14.11 6.55
N MET A 12 2.99 13.61 5.40
CA MET A 12 2.41 12.41 4.81
C MET A 12 2.92 11.14 5.52
N CYS A 13 2.09 10.09 5.53
CA CYS A 13 2.48 8.80 6.07
C CYS A 13 1.85 7.64 5.28
N MET A 14 2.36 6.46 5.51
CA MET A 14 1.77 5.21 5.01
C MET A 14 1.81 4.12 6.08
N ALA A 15 0.89 3.18 6.01
CA ALA A 15 1.00 1.93 6.74
C ALA A 15 1.94 0.99 5.98
N GLY A 16 3.06 0.62 6.61
CA GLY A 16 4.03 -0.32 6.08
C GLY A 16 3.81 -1.71 6.67
N TYR A 17 3.35 -2.64 5.86
CA TYR A 17 3.13 -4.03 6.26
C TYR A 17 4.37 -4.88 6.00
N ARG A 18 4.57 -5.92 6.82
CA ARG A 18 5.52 -6.99 6.46
C ARG A 18 4.96 -7.79 5.30
N LEU A 19 5.74 -8.04 4.26
CA LEU A 19 5.30 -8.78 3.08
C LEU A 19 4.61 -10.11 3.45
N GLY A 20 5.22 -10.91 4.33
CA GLY A 20 4.68 -12.18 4.77
C GLY A 20 3.29 -12.10 5.38
N ASN A 21 2.92 -10.95 5.97
CA ASN A 21 1.59 -10.73 6.55
C ASN A 21 0.55 -10.29 5.52
N THR A 22 0.91 -10.18 4.24
CA THR A 22 0.01 -9.74 3.16
C THR A 22 -0.22 -10.79 2.09
N LEU A 23 0.47 -11.92 2.17
CA LEU A 23 0.40 -12.98 1.15
C LEU A 23 -0.87 -13.83 1.33
N SER A 24 -1.47 -14.23 0.20
CA SER A 24 -2.59 -15.19 0.14
C SER A 24 -2.05 -16.60 -0.06
N ASP A 25 -2.78 -17.58 0.49
CA ASP A 25 -2.55 -19.01 0.20
C ASP A 25 -3.17 -19.44 -1.14
N ASN A 26 -4.03 -18.58 -1.72
CA ASN A 26 -4.88 -18.92 -2.86
C ASN A 26 -4.36 -18.34 -4.19
N GLY A 27 -3.21 -17.63 -4.19
CA GLY A 27 -2.62 -17.12 -5.42
C GLY A 27 -1.69 -15.93 -5.24
N GLU A 28 -1.31 -15.38 -6.36
CA GLU A 28 -0.38 -14.26 -6.45
C GLU A 28 -1.08 -12.91 -6.25
N GLY A 29 -0.32 -11.89 -5.93
CA GLY A 29 -0.84 -10.53 -5.80
C GLY A 29 0.21 -9.47 -6.15
N THR A 30 -0.25 -8.23 -6.31
CA THR A 30 0.61 -7.07 -6.50
C THR A 30 0.90 -6.39 -5.17
N ARG A 31 2.15 -5.97 -4.95
CA ARG A 31 2.59 -5.24 -3.76
C ARG A 31 3.48 -4.06 -4.13
N GLY A 32 3.29 -2.94 -3.47
CA GLY A 32 4.23 -1.83 -3.52
C GLY A 32 5.41 -2.11 -2.59
N VAL A 33 6.50 -2.66 -3.11
CA VAL A 33 7.71 -2.95 -2.34
C VAL A 33 8.42 -1.64 -2.01
N CYS A 34 8.69 -1.41 -0.73
CA CYS A 34 9.19 -0.16 -0.20
C CYS A 34 10.68 -0.23 0.17
N GLU A 35 11.44 0.77 -0.26
CA GLU A 35 12.76 1.08 0.28
C GLU A 35 12.61 2.21 1.30
N THR A 36 13.23 2.06 2.47
CA THR A 36 13.07 3.03 3.57
C THR A 36 14.42 3.43 4.15
N GLU A 37 14.53 4.69 4.56
CA GLU A 37 15.69 5.21 5.28
C GLU A 37 15.22 6.08 6.46
N ASN A 38 15.75 5.83 7.64
CA ASN A 38 15.41 6.57 8.88
C ASN A 38 13.89 6.61 9.17
N GLY A 39 13.15 5.57 8.72
CA GLY A 39 11.70 5.45 8.89
C GLY A 39 10.88 6.30 7.90
N TYR A 40 11.51 6.78 6.82
CA TYR A 40 10.84 7.45 5.72
C TYR A 40 10.95 6.62 4.44
N LEU A 41 9.91 6.66 3.62
CA LEU A 41 9.88 6.04 2.31
C LEU A 41 10.85 6.79 1.37
N THR A 42 11.78 6.06 0.77
CA THR A 42 12.71 6.59 -0.25
C THR A 42 12.29 6.19 -1.65
N LYS A 43 11.65 5.01 -1.76
CA LYS A 43 11.14 4.51 -3.04
C LYS A 43 10.03 3.49 -2.81
N VAL A 44 9.07 3.43 -3.73
CA VAL A 44 8.09 2.35 -3.80
C VAL A 44 8.00 1.83 -5.24
N THR A 45 8.09 0.50 -5.37
CA THR A 45 8.06 -0.18 -6.67
C THR A 45 6.91 -1.17 -6.69
N GLU A 46 5.99 -1.03 -7.66
CA GLU A 46 4.94 -2.03 -7.88
C GLU A 46 5.56 -3.33 -8.41
N CYS A 47 5.44 -4.38 -7.62
CA CYS A 47 5.88 -5.73 -7.97
C CYS A 47 4.67 -6.63 -8.14
N TYR A 48 4.58 -7.26 -9.30
CA TYR A 48 3.46 -8.11 -9.71
C TYR A 48 3.76 -9.58 -9.44
N ASN A 49 2.72 -10.40 -9.37
CA ASN A 49 2.82 -11.86 -9.28
C ASN A 49 3.64 -12.34 -8.05
N ILE A 50 3.47 -11.66 -6.92
CA ILE A 50 4.12 -12.06 -5.68
C ILE A 50 3.29 -13.17 -5.03
N ALA A 51 3.85 -14.37 -4.95
CA ALA A 51 3.30 -15.53 -4.29
C ALA A 51 3.99 -15.79 -2.94
N LYS A 52 3.50 -16.78 -2.21
CA LYS A 52 4.00 -17.13 -0.87
C LYS A 52 5.43 -17.68 -0.88
N ASP A 53 5.87 -18.25 -1.98
CA ASP A 53 7.20 -18.79 -2.25
C ASP A 53 8.15 -17.79 -2.93
N THR A 54 7.81 -16.50 -2.89
CA THR A 54 8.64 -15.42 -3.46
C THR A 54 10.03 -15.37 -2.82
N ASP A 55 11.04 -15.01 -3.61
CA ASP A 55 12.42 -14.76 -3.12
C ASP A 55 12.55 -13.43 -2.35
N ILE A 56 11.53 -12.57 -2.36
CA ILE A 56 11.53 -11.33 -1.58
C ILE A 56 11.41 -11.67 -0.10
N PRO A 57 12.30 -11.17 0.77
CA PRO A 57 12.24 -11.47 2.21
C PRO A 57 10.89 -11.09 2.82
N HIS A 58 10.32 -11.96 3.63
CA HIS A 58 8.99 -11.79 4.21
C HIS A 58 8.89 -10.63 5.21
N ASP A 59 9.99 -10.14 5.72
CA ASP A 59 10.10 -8.94 6.58
C ASP A 59 10.20 -7.63 5.78
N THR A 60 10.32 -7.71 4.45
CA THR A 60 10.31 -6.53 3.56
C THR A 60 9.04 -5.71 3.79
N ILE A 61 9.22 -4.39 3.91
CA ILE A 61 8.08 -3.47 4.03
C ILE A 61 7.39 -3.29 2.68
N VAL A 62 6.07 -3.44 2.69
CA VAL A 62 5.23 -3.24 1.51
C VAL A 62 4.06 -2.31 1.79
N SER A 63 3.64 -1.59 0.74
CA SER A 63 2.42 -0.82 0.73
C SER A 63 1.23 -1.70 0.35
N MET A 64 0.15 -1.57 1.11
CA MET A 64 -1.18 -2.09 0.79
C MET A 64 -2.17 -0.95 0.48
N ASN A 65 -1.67 0.13 -0.12
CA ASN A 65 -2.43 1.32 -0.50
C ASN A 65 -3.16 2.04 0.66
N MET A 66 -2.58 2.00 1.85
CA MET A 66 -3.07 2.74 3.00
C MET A 66 -2.17 3.96 3.26
N TRP A 67 -2.62 5.13 2.80
CA TRP A 67 -1.85 6.38 2.78
C TRP A 67 -2.56 7.49 3.54
N GLY A 68 -1.78 8.29 4.27
CA GLY A 68 -2.17 9.58 4.80
C GLY A 68 -1.44 10.67 4.00
N LEU A 69 -2.18 11.44 3.22
CA LEU A 69 -1.62 12.38 2.24
C LEU A 69 -2.11 13.81 2.51
N ASP A 70 -1.33 14.79 2.11
CA ASP A 70 -1.78 16.19 2.09
C ASP A 70 -2.81 16.43 0.98
N THR A 71 -3.64 17.46 1.12
CA THR A 71 -4.72 17.76 0.16
C THR A 71 -4.20 18.16 -1.22
N GLY A 72 -2.96 18.63 -1.33
CA GLY A 72 -2.31 18.94 -2.61
C GLY A 72 -2.15 17.72 -3.53
N ILE A 73 -2.36 16.51 -3.01
CA ILE A 73 -2.36 15.29 -3.84
C ILE A 73 -3.42 15.35 -4.94
N PHE A 74 -4.59 15.95 -4.68
CA PHE A 74 -5.69 15.96 -5.65
C PHE A 74 -5.35 16.76 -6.90
N ASP A 75 -4.74 17.93 -6.76
CA ASP A 75 -4.28 18.74 -7.91
C ASP A 75 -3.22 18.00 -8.72
N TYR A 76 -2.33 17.31 -8.01
CA TYR A 76 -1.28 16.51 -8.62
C TYR A 76 -1.83 15.32 -9.40
N LEU A 77 -2.78 14.59 -8.79
CA LEU A 77 -3.44 13.45 -9.42
C LEU A 77 -4.24 13.89 -10.66
N GLU A 78 -4.98 15.01 -10.59
CA GLU A 78 -5.74 15.51 -11.73
C GLU A 78 -4.84 15.84 -12.92
N LYS A 79 -3.71 16.50 -12.68
CA LYS A 79 -2.73 16.84 -13.72
C LYS A 79 -2.11 15.58 -14.35
N ASP A 80 -1.61 14.67 -13.50
CA ASP A 80 -0.92 13.47 -13.96
C ASP A 80 -1.88 12.47 -14.60
N PHE A 81 -3.13 12.39 -14.14
CA PHE A 81 -4.14 11.53 -14.74
C PHE A 81 -4.53 11.98 -16.15
N LYS A 82 -4.67 13.28 -16.39
CA LYS A 82 -4.90 13.82 -17.74
C LYS A 82 -3.76 13.44 -18.70
N LYS A 83 -2.51 13.56 -18.23
CA LYS A 83 -1.34 13.14 -19.01
C LYS A 83 -1.36 11.63 -19.26
N PHE A 84 -1.58 10.83 -18.20
CA PHE A 84 -1.67 9.38 -18.30
C PHE A 84 -2.70 8.93 -19.34
N LEU A 85 -3.90 9.52 -19.34
CA LEU A 85 -4.95 9.20 -20.31
C LEU A 85 -4.51 9.52 -21.74
N SER A 86 -3.89 10.69 -21.95
CA SER A 86 -3.45 11.08 -23.31
C SER A 86 -2.38 10.13 -23.89
N GLU A 87 -1.56 9.55 -23.02
CA GLU A 87 -0.46 8.66 -23.42
C GLU A 87 -0.90 7.18 -23.49
N ASN A 88 -1.95 6.77 -22.76
CA ASN A 88 -2.28 5.36 -22.56
C ASN A 88 -3.74 5.00 -22.93
N ILE A 89 -4.50 5.86 -23.60
CA ILE A 89 -5.93 5.62 -23.86
C ILE A 89 -6.22 4.35 -24.67
N ASN A 90 -5.24 3.89 -25.45
CA ASN A 90 -5.35 2.68 -26.26
C ASN A 90 -4.74 1.43 -25.57
N GLU A 91 -4.29 1.57 -24.32
CA GLU A 91 -3.66 0.53 -23.53
C GLU A 91 -4.62 0.02 -22.43
N PRO A 92 -5.54 -0.91 -22.73
CA PRO A 92 -6.66 -1.24 -21.84
C PRO A 92 -6.25 -1.90 -20.51
N LYS A 93 -5.00 -2.39 -20.43
CA LYS A 93 -4.46 -2.99 -19.19
C LYS A 93 -3.54 -2.05 -18.40
N LYS A 94 -3.35 -0.81 -18.88
CA LYS A 94 -2.48 0.13 -18.20
C LYS A 94 -3.20 0.73 -16.99
N GLU A 95 -2.53 0.75 -15.85
CA GLU A 95 -3.09 1.24 -14.58
C GLU A 95 -2.40 2.53 -14.15
N PHE A 96 -3.19 3.46 -13.60
CA PHE A 96 -2.70 4.68 -12.95
C PHE A 96 -2.52 4.41 -11.47
N CYS A 97 -1.35 3.87 -11.10
CA CYS A 97 -1.09 3.37 -9.76
C CYS A 97 -0.68 4.49 -8.79
N LEU A 98 -1.39 4.61 -7.67
CA LEU A 98 -1.09 5.61 -6.63
C LEU A 98 0.34 5.50 -6.07
N PRO A 99 0.90 4.32 -5.78
CA PRO A 99 2.29 4.21 -5.32
C PRO A 99 3.30 4.82 -6.28
N THR A 100 3.11 4.64 -7.59
CA THR A 100 3.97 5.24 -8.62
C THR A 100 3.93 6.77 -8.58
N ILE A 101 2.76 7.35 -8.33
CA ILE A 101 2.58 8.80 -8.20
C ILE A 101 3.26 9.32 -6.94
N ILE A 102 3.12 8.61 -5.82
CA ILE A 102 3.79 8.98 -4.56
C ILE A 102 5.32 8.91 -4.72
N ASP A 103 5.85 7.83 -5.34
CA ASP A 103 7.28 7.70 -5.63
C ASP A 103 7.80 8.86 -6.47
N LYS A 104 7.05 9.29 -7.49
CA LYS A 104 7.39 10.45 -8.30
C LYS A 104 7.47 11.74 -7.46
N ARG A 105 6.49 12.00 -6.57
CA ARG A 105 6.50 13.17 -5.68
C ARG A 105 7.68 13.16 -4.70
N ILE A 106 8.05 11.99 -4.17
CA ILE A 106 9.23 11.86 -3.30
C ILE A 106 10.47 12.30 -4.06
N ARG A 107 10.67 11.84 -5.30
CA ARG A 107 11.86 12.12 -6.10
C ARG A 107 11.89 13.53 -6.69
N GLU A 108 10.77 14.03 -7.18
CA GLU A 108 10.70 15.31 -7.90
C GLU A 108 10.46 16.52 -6.97
N GLU A 109 9.70 16.33 -5.89
CA GLU A 109 9.29 17.40 -4.99
C GLU A 109 9.94 17.29 -3.59
N ASN A 110 10.83 16.32 -3.39
CA ASN A 110 11.45 16.01 -2.10
C ASN A 110 10.42 15.87 -0.95
N LYS A 111 9.24 15.32 -1.28
CA LYS A 111 8.20 15.03 -0.29
C LYS A 111 8.65 13.89 0.62
N LYS A 112 8.34 14.03 1.90
CA LYS A 112 8.65 13.00 2.91
C LYS A 112 7.38 12.26 3.28
N VAL A 113 7.44 10.94 3.22
CA VAL A 113 6.36 10.03 3.64
C VAL A 113 6.87 9.18 4.79
N ARG A 114 6.30 9.36 5.98
CA ARG A 114 6.64 8.54 7.15
C ARG A 114 6.09 7.13 6.98
N VAL A 115 6.92 6.12 7.16
CA VAL A 115 6.48 4.72 7.18
C VAL A 115 6.13 4.35 8.62
N LEU A 116 4.87 4.02 8.83
CA LEU A 116 4.34 3.53 10.09
C LEU A 116 4.25 2.00 9.97
N GLU A 117 5.28 1.32 10.45
CA GLU A 117 5.37 -0.13 10.35
C GLU A 117 4.32 -0.81 11.22
N THR A 118 3.76 -1.91 10.73
CA THR A 118 2.80 -2.73 11.45
C THR A 118 3.09 -4.21 11.22
N ASP A 119 2.95 -5.00 12.28
CA ASP A 119 3.01 -6.46 12.23
C ASP A 119 1.61 -7.09 12.08
N GLU A 120 0.56 -6.27 11.92
CA GLU A 120 -0.79 -6.73 11.69
C GLU A 120 -0.89 -7.52 10.37
N LYS A 121 -1.75 -8.53 10.39
CA LYS A 121 -2.07 -9.28 9.18
C LYS A 121 -3.05 -8.48 8.32
N TRP A 122 -2.72 -8.32 7.04
CA TRP A 122 -3.64 -7.77 6.07
C TRP A 122 -4.58 -8.88 5.55
N TYR A 123 -5.86 -8.57 5.46
CA TYR A 123 -6.87 -9.48 4.96
C TYR A 123 -7.51 -8.89 3.71
N GLY A 124 -7.43 -9.60 2.59
CA GLY A 124 -8.08 -9.24 1.33
C GLY A 124 -8.93 -10.39 0.79
N VAL A 125 -9.89 -10.04 -0.04
CA VAL A 125 -10.69 -11.02 -0.79
C VAL A 125 -10.35 -10.82 -2.27
N THR A 126 -9.19 -11.31 -2.66
CA THR A 126 -8.75 -11.29 -4.06
C THR A 126 -9.28 -12.51 -4.81
N TYR A 127 -9.30 -13.65 -4.13
CA TYR A 127 -9.86 -14.91 -4.62
C TYR A 127 -11.09 -15.28 -3.82
N LEU A 128 -12.02 -16.02 -4.44
CA LEU A 128 -13.26 -16.44 -3.77
C LEU A 128 -12.96 -17.27 -2.50
N ASP A 129 -11.90 -18.07 -2.54
CA ASP A 129 -11.45 -18.91 -1.43
C ASP A 129 -10.83 -18.12 -0.26
N ASP A 130 -10.52 -16.85 -0.43
CA ASP A 130 -10.09 -15.98 0.67
C ASP A 130 -11.26 -15.61 1.60
N ALA A 131 -12.49 -15.58 1.09
CA ALA A 131 -13.65 -15.08 1.83
C ALA A 131 -13.93 -15.83 3.15
N PRO A 132 -13.88 -17.17 3.23
CA PRO A 132 -14.04 -17.89 4.49
C PRO A 132 -12.96 -17.55 5.52
N VAL A 133 -11.70 -17.39 5.08
CA VAL A 133 -10.56 -17.06 5.94
C VAL A 133 -10.74 -15.66 6.53
N VAL A 134 -11.10 -14.70 5.70
CA VAL A 134 -11.36 -13.30 6.14
C VAL A 134 -12.53 -13.25 7.12
N LYS A 135 -13.64 -13.95 6.83
CA LYS A 135 -14.81 -14.03 7.73
C LYS A 135 -14.45 -14.60 9.10
N GLN A 136 -13.66 -15.66 9.14
CA GLN A 136 -13.22 -16.27 10.39
C GLN A 136 -12.27 -15.35 11.17
N ALA A 137 -11.36 -14.65 10.47
CA ALA A 137 -10.44 -13.70 11.09
C ALA A 137 -11.19 -12.52 11.71
N LEU A 138 -12.14 -11.91 10.98
CA LEU A 138 -12.98 -10.82 11.50
C LEU A 138 -13.80 -11.27 12.71
N LYS A 139 -14.40 -12.46 12.67
CA LYS A 139 -15.10 -13.02 13.83
C LYS A 139 -14.18 -13.12 15.05
N THR A 140 -12.97 -13.66 14.87
CA THR A 140 -11.99 -13.79 15.96
C THR A 140 -11.58 -12.43 16.55
N LEU A 141 -11.40 -11.40 15.69
CA LEU A 141 -11.07 -10.03 16.12
C LEU A 141 -12.24 -9.39 16.90
N THR A 142 -13.48 -9.62 16.44
CA THR A 142 -14.70 -9.17 17.12
C THR A 142 -14.84 -9.84 18.50
N ASP A 143 -14.66 -11.17 18.57
CA ASP A 143 -14.73 -11.93 19.82
C ASP A 143 -13.67 -11.47 20.85
N LYS A 144 -12.53 -10.98 20.38
CA LYS A 144 -11.47 -10.37 21.20
C LYS A 144 -11.73 -8.89 21.54
N GLY A 145 -12.80 -8.28 21.05
CA GLY A 145 -13.12 -6.85 21.24
C GLY A 145 -12.21 -5.88 20.49
N LEU A 146 -11.39 -6.38 19.56
CA LEU A 146 -10.46 -5.58 18.74
C LEU A 146 -11.15 -4.97 17.52
N TYR A 147 -12.27 -5.55 17.10
CA TYR A 147 -13.10 -5.09 15.99
C TYR A 147 -14.56 -4.98 16.47
N LYS A 148 -15.17 -3.80 16.27
CA LYS A 148 -16.54 -3.50 16.70
C LYS A 148 -17.48 -3.42 15.50
#